data_1a052e5f61b762b2953b6097834a67df
#
_entry.id   1a052e5f61b762b2953b6097834a67df
#
_cell.length_a   1.000
_cell.length_b   1.000
_cell.length_c   1.000
_cell.angle_alpha   90.00
_cell.angle_beta   90.00
_cell.angle_gamma   90.00
#
_symmetry.space_group_name_H-M   'P 1'
#
loop_
_entity.id
_entity.type
_entity.pdbx_description
1 polymer ?
#
loop_
_entity_poly.entity_id
_entity_poly.type
_entity_poly.pdbx_seq_one_letter_code
_entity_poly.pdbx_strand_id
1 'polypeptide(L)'
;MTRTFEVTPDKASRMQAAPPLSAQKGTMVQHSILIIDDDADIRNALQLVLKKAGFHPLLAESGQAAIALMEQDEQAAGVAAILCDLEMPGMNGATVIAHFQRHYPMIPVLVLSGAAPAQFLDAVGQQGVGDWIRKPATNETVLEKVRGAVHLFELRKAGRRSKDRPST
;
A
#
# COMPACT_ATOMS: atom_id res chain seq x y z
N MET A 1 -13.95 58.28 -54.05
CA MET A 1 -13.14 58.66 -52.86
C MET A 1 -13.39 57.61 -51.77
N THR A 2 -12.62 56.55 -51.75
CA THR A 2 -12.76 55.42 -50.87
C THR A 2 -11.69 55.52 -49.79
N ARG A 3 -12.08 55.72 -48.54
CA ARG A 3 -11.19 55.72 -47.39
C ARG A 3 -10.98 54.32 -46.91
N THR A 4 -9.76 53.82 -47.07
CA THR A 4 -9.29 52.54 -46.49
C THR A 4 -8.98 52.79 -45.04
N PHE A 5 -9.60 52.05 -44.12
CA PHE A 5 -9.29 52.00 -42.71
C PHE A 5 -8.23 50.93 -42.48
N GLU A 6 -7.05 51.37 -42.14
CA GLU A 6 -5.93 50.50 -41.75
C GLU A 6 -6.06 50.18 -40.26
N VAL A 7 -6.31 48.88 -39.95
CA VAL A 7 -6.35 48.38 -38.56
C VAL A 7 -4.97 47.88 -38.23
N THR A 8 -4.28 48.64 -37.37
CA THR A 8 -3.03 48.19 -36.75
C THR A 8 -3.32 47.07 -35.75
N PRO A 9 -2.58 45.93 -35.75
CA PRO A 9 -2.76 44.92 -34.74
C PRO A 9 -2.16 45.39 -33.38
N ASP A 10 -3.07 45.46 -32.44
CA ASP A 10 -2.80 45.72 -31.02
C ASP A 10 -1.91 44.62 -30.44
N LYS A 11 -0.90 45.07 -29.70
CA LYS A 11 0.00 44.21 -28.90
C LYS A 11 -0.79 43.62 -27.74
N ALA A 12 -1.67 42.67 -28.01
CA ALA A 12 -2.29 41.88 -26.96
C ALA A 12 -1.31 40.80 -26.46
N SER A 13 -0.78 41.07 -25.32
CA SER A 13 -0.43 40.14 -24.25
C SER A 13 -0.06 38.72 -24.67
N ARG A 14 1.25 38.43 -24.71
CA ARG A 14 1.79 37.11 -24.42
C ARG A 14 1.37 36.75 -22.99
N MET A 15 0.19 36.20 -22.84
CA MET A 15 -0.10 35.32 -21.72
C MET A 15 0.76 34.07 -21.90
N GLN A 16 1.88 34.05 -21.23
CA GLN A 16 2.65 32.82 -21.03
C GLN A 16 1.69 31.84 -20.35
N ALA A 17 1.25 30.84 -21.11
CA ALA A 17 0.60 29.68 -20.55
C ALA A 17 1.54 29.11 -19.50
N ALA A 18 1.06 29.01 -18.28
CA ALA A 18 1.77 28.30 -17.22
C ALA A 18 2.10 26.89 -17.73
N PRO A 19 3.32 26.39 -17.50
CA PRO A 19 3.69 25.05 -17.94
C PRO A 19 2.72 24.04 -17.30
N PRO A 20 2.33 22.98 -18.03
CA PRO A 20 1.48 21.96 -17.46
C PRO A 20 2.14 21.36 -16.21
N LEU A 21 1.34 21.12 -15.19
CA LEU A 21 1.73 20.52 -13.90
C LEU A 21 2.20 19.05 -14.02
N SER A 22 2.79 18.68 -15.14
CA SER A 22 3.31 17.37 -15.45
C SER A 22 4.83 17.41 -15.58
N ALA A 23 5.54 17.44 -14.48
CA ALA A 23 6.90 16.89 -14.35
C ALA A 23 7.54 17.21 -12.99
N GLN A 24 6.83 17.02 -11.90
CA GLN A 24 7.54 16.65 -10.69
C GLN A 24 7.66 15.12 -10.70
N LYS A 25 8.71 14.62 -11.37
CA LYS A 25 9.29 13.31 -11.05
C LYS A 25 9.90 13.40 -9.66
N GLY A 26 9.07 13.62 -8.64
CA GLY A 26 9.36 13.12 -7.32
C GLY A 26 9.40 11.61 -7.50
N THR A 27 10.49 10.98 -7.09
CA THR A 27 10.61 9.53 -6.99
C THR A 27 9.43 9.08 -6.15
N MET A 28 8.33 8.66 -6.80
CA MET A 28 7.18 8.09 -6.12
C MET A 28 7.74 6.82 -5.49
N VAL A 29 7.91 6.84 -4.18
CA VAL A 29 8.29 5.63 -3.43
C VAL A 29 7.13 4.67 -3.65
N GLN A 30 7.32 3.72 -4.57
CA GLN A 30 6.33 2.70 -4.86
C GLN A 30 6.35 1.71 -3.70
N HIS A 31 5.32 1.75 -2.86
CA HIS A 31 5.20 0.84 -1.73
C HIS A 31 4.90 -0.58 -2.22
N SER A 32 5.64 -1.54 -1.70
CA SER A 32 5.36 -2.95 -1.90
C SER A 32 4.29 -3.43 -0.93
N ILE A 33 3.39 -4.28 -1.40
CA ILE A 33 2.33 -4.91 -0.61
C ILE A 33 2.50 -6.43 -0.74
N LEU A 34 2.78 -7.11 0.37
CA LEU A 34 2.88 -8.56 0.40
C LEU A 34 1.47 -9.17 0.50
N ILE A 35 1.12 -10.05 -0.42
CA ILE A 35 -0.14 -10.79 -0.46
C ILE A 35 0.15 -12.25 -0.12
N ILE A 36 -0.51 -12.77 0.92
CA ILE A 36 -0.36 -14.13 1.40
C ILE A 36 -1.75 -14.79 1.35
N ASP A 37 -1.94 -15.70 0.41
CA ASP A 37 -3.21 -16.43 0.20
C ASP A 37 -2.87 -17.71 -0.56
N ASP A 38 -3.45 -18.87 -0.24
CA ASP A 38 -3.19 -20.13 -0.93
C ASP A 38 -3.96 -20.23 -2.25
N ASP A 39 -5.03 -19.46 -2.43
CA ASP A 39 -5.80 -19.39 -3.66
C ASP A 39 -5.12 -18.50 -4.70
N ALA A 40 -4.69 -19.10 -5.81
CA ALA A 40 -4.01 -18.40 -6.90
C ALA A 40 -4.92 -17.37 -7.59
N ASP A 41 -6.22 -17.62 -7.70
CA ASP A 41 -7.17 -16.72 -8.35
C ASP A 41 -7.37 -15.45 -7.51
N ILE A 42 -7.47 -15.61 -6.19
CA ILE A 42 -7.54 -14.48 -5.25
C ILE A 42 -6.25 -13.67 -5.29
N ARG A 43 -5.08 -14.33 -5.22
CA ARG A 43 -3.78 -13.64 -5.32
C ARG A 43 -3.66 -12.83 -6.61
N ASN A 44 -4.03 -13.43 -7.75
CA ASN A 44 -3.96 -12.77 -9.06
C ASN A 44 -4.94 -11.59 -9.17
N ALA A 45 -6.15 -11.72 -8.63
CA ALA A 45 -7.13 -10.65 -8.60
C ALA A 45 -6.62 -9.46 -7.76
N LEU A 46 -6.13 -9.73 -6.54
CA LEU A 46 -5.55 -8.71 -5.66
C LEU A 46 -4.31 -8.05 -6.29
N GLN A 47 -3.45 -8.84 -6.93
CA GLN A 47 -2.29 -8.31 -7.65
C GLN A 47 -2.71 -7.29 -8.71
N LEU A 48 -3.72 -7.62 -9.52
CA LEU A 48 -4.20 -6.73 -10.58
C LEU A 48 -4.76 -5.41 -10.01
N VAL A 49 -5.56 -5.52 -8.94
CA VAL A 49 -6.16 -4.36 -8.26
C VAL A 49 -5.08 -3.44 -7.70
N LEU A 50 -4.09 -4.00 -7.01
CA LEU A 50 -3.02 -3.22 -6.39
C LEU A 50 -2.07 -2.60 -7.42
N LYS A 51 -1.73 -3.33 -8.49
CA LYS A 51 -0.91 -2.78 -9.60
C LYS A 51 -1.60 -1.58 -10.25
N LYS A 52 -2.91 -1.68 -10.53
CA LYS A 52 -3.69 -0.56 -11.09
C LYS A 52 -3.74 0.66 -10.17
N ALA A 53 -3.66 0.44 -8.86
CA ALA A 53 -3.64 1.50 -7.86
C ALA A 53 -2.23 2.10 -7.60
N GLY A 54 -1.20 1.62 -8.31
CA GLY A 54 0.18 2.13 -8.23
C GLY A 54 1.05 1.46 -7.16
N PHE A 55 0.60 0.37 -6.56
CA PHE A 55 1.40 -0.42 -5.62
C PHE A 55 2.24 -1.49 -6.34
N HIS A 56 3.27 -1.98 -5.67
CA HIS A 56 4.07 -3.13 -6.12
C HIS A 56 3.69 -4.38 -5.30
N PRO A 57 2.83 -5.28 -5.81
CA PRO A 57 2.44 -6.48 -5.08
C PRO A 57 3.51 -7.56 -5.16
N LEU A 58 3.87 -8.13 -4.02
CA LEU A 58 4.66 -9.33 -3.84
C LEU A 58 3.70 -10.48 -3.46
N LEU A 59 3.89 -11.65 -4.04
CA LEU A 59 2.96 -12.77 -3.88
C LEU A 59 3.61 -13.93 -3.14
N ALA A 60 2.90 -14.47 -2.17
CA ALA A 60 3.28 -15.69 -1.46
C ALA A 60 2.05 -16.64 -1.37
N GLU A 61 2.25 -17.89 -1.71
CA GLU A 61 1.21 -18.93 -1.67
C GLU A 61 1.05 -19.57 -0.28
N SER A 62 1.92 -19.24 0.65
CA SER A 62 1.90 -19.77 2.02
C SER A 62 2.64 -18.83 2.96
N GLY A 63 2.42 -19.04 4.26
CA GLY A 63 3.18 -18.31 5.29
C GLY A 63 4.68 -18.56 5.22
N GLN A 64 5.12 -19.79 4.91
CA GLN A 64 6.54 -20.11 4.76
C GLN A 64 7.15 -19.36 3.56
N ALA A 65 6.44 -19.36 2.42
CA ALA A 65 6.88 -18.63 1.23
C ALA A 65 6.98 -17.12 1.51
N ALA A 66 6.04 -16.58 2.26
CA ALA A 66 6.04 -15.18 2.66
C ALA A 66 7.22 -14.83 3.57
N ILE A 67 7.51 -15.67 4.56
CA ILE A 67 8.66 -15.48 5.46
C ILE A 67 9.98 -15.54 4.67
N ALA A 68 10.15 -16.57 3.83
CA ALA A 68 11.34 -16.70 2.99
C ALA A 68 11.53 -15.51 2.04
N LEU A 69 10.46 -15.00 1.46
CA LEU A 69 10.50 -13.83 0.59
C LEU A 69 10.97 -12.60 1.36
N MET A 70 10.44 -12.37 2.56
CA MET A 70 10.81 -11.22 3.40
C MET A 70 12.26 -11.27 3.91
N GLU A 71 12.85 -12.47 4.02
CA GLU A 71 14.23 -12.64 4.47
C GLU A 71 15.25 -12.57 3.32
N GLN A 72 14.87 -12.91 2.09
CA GLN A 72 15.78 -13.13 0.97
C GLN A 72 15.67 -12.12 -0.15
N ASP A 73 14.55 -11.38 -0.24
CA ASP A 73 14.29 -10.48 -1.35
C ASP A 73 14.57 -9.02 -0.96
N GLU A 74 15.45 -8.37 -1.73
CA GLU A 74 15.74 -6.94 -1.54
C GLU A 74 14.49 -6.06 -1.72
N GLN A 75 13.51 -6.50 -2.53
CA GLN A 75 12.25 -5.80 -2.73
C GLN A 75 11.37 -5.82 -1.48
N ALA A 76 11.59 -6.79 -0.59
CA ALA A 76 10.91 -6.87 0.70
C ALA A 76 11.20 -5.67 1.61
N ALA A 77 12.34 -5.02 1.45
CA ALA A 77 12.68 -3.78 2.17
C ALA A 77 11.69 -2.62 1.91
N GLY A 78 10.94 -2.68 0.79
CA GLY A 78 9.91 -1.72 0.42
C GLY A 78 8.48 -2.09 0.87
N VAL A 79 8.29 -3.20 1.59
CA VAL A 79 6.96 -3.66 2.03
C VAL A 79 6.42 -2.71 3.09
N ALA A 80 5.28 -2.12 2.78
CA ALA A 80 4.59 -1.14 3.62
C ALA A 80 3.29 -1.69 4.25
N ALA A 81 2.77 -2.80 3.74
CA ALA A 81 1.63 -3.51 4.32
C ALA A 81 1.63 -4.98 3.88
N ILE A 82 1.00 -5.83 4.68
CA ILE A 82 0.81 -7.25 4.42
C ILE A 82 -0.69 -7.53 4.37
N LEU A 83 -1.16 -8.20 3.30
CA LEU A 83 -2.49 -8.80 3.20
C LEU A 83 -2.33 -10.30 3.46
N CYS A 84 -2.96 -10.81 4.51
CA CYS A 84 -2.84 -12.23 4.89
C CYS A 84 -4.22 -12.88 5.01
N ASP A 85 -4.43 -13.96 4.25
CA ASP A 85 -5.57 -14.84 4.48
C ASP A 85 -5.40 -15.63 5.79
N LEU A 86 -6.47 -15.77 6.53
CA LEU A 86 -6.51 -16.64 7.73
C LEU A 86 -6.79 -18.09 7.40
N GLU A 87 -7.54 -18.32 6.34
CA GLU A 87 -8.12 -19.65 6.02
C GLU A 87 -7.21 -20.41 5.04
N MET A 88 -5.93 -20.56 5.38
CA MET A 88 -4.97 -21.31 4.58
C MET A 88 -4.74 -22.71 5.16
N PRO A 89 -4.71 -23.78 4.31
CA PRO A 89 -4.36 -25.12 4.77
C PRO A 89 -2.89 -25.19 5.23
N GLY A 90 -2.64 -25.94 6.29
CA GLY A 90 -1.30 -26.27 6.78
C GLY A 90 -0.71 -25.30 7.79
N MET A 91 -0.50 -24.04 7.49
CA MET A 91 -0.05 -23.04 8.46
C MET A 91 -1.22 -22.14 8.86
N ASN A 92 -1.54 -22.14 10.13
CA ASN A 92 -2.56 -21.24 10.67
C ASN A 92 -2.17 -19.78 10.40
N GLY A 93 -3.00 -19.03 9.68
CA GLY A 93 -2.77 -17.61 9.38
C GLY A 93 -2.44 -16.77 10.61
N ALA A 94 -3.00 -17.12 11.77
CA ALA A 94 -2.66 -16.46 13.04
C ALA A 94 -1.17 -16.60 13.41
N THR A 95 -0.54 -17.75 13.13
CA THR A 95 0.90 -17.97 13.36
C THR A 95 1.75 -17.10 12.43
N VAL A 96 1.33 -16.97 11.16
CA VAL A 96 1.99 -16.09 10.18
C VAL A 96 1.92 -14.65 10.63
N ILE A 97 0.76 -14.19 11.06
CA ILE A 97 0.55 -12.83 11.55
C ILE A 97 1.41 -12.55 12.79
N ALA A 98 1.43 -13.48 13.77
CA ALA A 98 2.25 -13.35 14.97
C ALA A 98 3.74 -13.25 14.63
N HIS A 99 4.21 -14.01 13.63
CA HIS A 99 5.58 -13.92 13.13
C HIS A 99 5.89 -12.52 12.58
N PHE A 100 5.04 -12.00 11.69
CA PHE A 100 5.26 -10.68 11.08
C PHE A 100 5.16 -9.55 12.10
N GLN A 101 4.24 -9.62 13.05
CA GLN A 101 4.13 -8.64 14.13
C GLN A 101 5.38 -8.59 15.01
N ARG A 102 5.98 -9.76 15.28
CA ARG A 102 7.17 -9.86 16.11
C ARG A 102 8.43 -9.37 15.39
N HIS A 103 8.62 -9.75 14.12
CA HIS A 103 9.85 -9.49 13.38
C HIS A 103 9.79 -8.20 12.56
N TYR A 104 8.60 -7.76 12.16
CA TYR A 104 8.35 -6.58 11.34
C TYR A 104 7.28 -5.65 11.95
N PRO A 105 7.44 -5.20 13.21
CA PRO A 105 6.38 -4.49 13.95
C PRO A 105 5.96 -3.15 13.32
N MET A 106 6.77 -2.63 12.40
CA MET A 106 6.47 -1.40 11.67
C MET A 106 5.45 -1.62 10.56
N ILE A 107 5.36 -2.85 10.01
CA ILE A 107 4.53 -3.19 8.86
C ILE A 107 3.15 -3.62 9.36
N PRO A 108 2.08 -2.88 9.02
CA PRO A 108 0.72 -3.29 9.37
C PRO A 108 0.31 -4.56 8.63
N VAL A 109 -0.37 -5.46 9.32
CA VAL A 109 -0.96 -6.66 8.74
C VAL A 109 -2.45 -6.47 8.60
N LEU A 110 -2.96 -6.57 7.38
CA LEU A 110 -4.38 -6.62 7.04
C LEU A 110 -4.80 -8.07 6.90
N VAL A 111 -5.86 -8.43 7.61
CA VAL A 111 -6.35 -9.80 7.64
C VAL A 111 -7.52 -9.97 6.70
N LEU A 112 -7.47 -10.97 5.82
CA LEU A 112 -8.57 -11.39 4.96
C LEU A 112 -9.22 -12.62 5.58
N SER A 113 -10.55 -12.61 5.84
CA SER A 113 -11.27 -13.78 6.34
C SER A 113 -12.78 -13.68 6.13
N GLY A 114 -13.43 -14.81 5.92
CA GLY A 114 -14.90 -14.90 5.83
C GLY A 114 -15.60 -14.69 7.16
N ALA A 115 -14.95 -15.08 8.26
CA ALA A 115 -15.43 -14.88 9.62
C ALA A 115 -14.31 -14.33 10.49
N ALA A 116 -14.55 -13.23 11.21
CA ALA A 116 -13.61 -12.77 12.22
C ALA A 116 -13.64 -13.73 13.41
N PRO A 117 -12.56 -14.47 13.71
CA PRO A 117 -12.50 -15.20 14.96
C PRO A 117 -12.57 -14.20 16.12
N ALA A 118 -13.39 -14.48 17.15
CA ALA A 118 -13.52 -13.59 18.32
C ALA A 118 -12.14 -13.25 18.94
N GLN A 119 -11.22 -14.21 18.92
CA GLN A 119 -9.83 -14.06 19.36
C GLN A 119 -9.03 -13.01 18.54
N PHE A 120 -9.48 -12.72 17.32
CA PHE A 120 -8.83 -11.76 16.44
C PHE A 120 -9.27 -10.33 16.70
N LEU A 121 -10.53 -10.14 17.10
CA LEU A 121 -11.08 -8.82 17.47
C LEU A 121 -10.37 -8.26 18.71
N ASP A 122 -9.98 -9.14 19.64
CA ASP A 122 -9.19 -8.76 20.82
C ASP A 122 -7.73 -8.43 20.45
N ALA A 123 -7.15 -9.10 19.45
CA ALA A 123 -5.78 -8.88 18.98
C ALA A 123 -5.65 -7.64 18.09
N VAL A 124 -6.67 -7.29 17.32
CA VAL A 124 -6.71 -6.09 16.46
C VAL A 124 -6.51 -4.81 17.28
N GLY A 125 -7.00 -4.77 18.52
CA GLY A 125 -6.82 -3.61 19.41
C GLY A 125 -5.45 -3.51 20.09
N GLN A 126 -4.69 -4.58 20.20
CA GLN A 126 -3.54 -4.64 21.11
C GLN A 126 -2.16 -4.84 20.48
N GLN A 127 -2.01 -5.39 19.27
CA GLN A 127 -0.68 -5.84 18.79
C GLN A 127 -0.34 -5.55 17.32
N GLY A 128 -0.74 -4.42 16.74
CA GLY A 128 -0.21 -4.04 15.43
C GLY A 128 -0.87 -4.73 14.22
N VAL A 129 -1.98 -5.45 14.40
CA VAL A 129 -2.89 -5.79 13.31
C VAL A 129 -3.45 -4.47 12.78
N GLY A 130 -3.24 -4.21 11.50
CA GLY A 130 -3.64 -2.94 10.89
C GLY A 130 -5.15 -2.83 10.77
N ASP A 131 -5.81 -3.88 10.30
CA ASP A 131 -7.27 -3.94 10.13
C ASP A 131 -7.70 -5.33 9.63
N TRP A 132 -9.02 -5.52 9.55
CA TRP A 132 -9.64 -6.74 9.02
C TRP A 132 -10.52 -6.41 7.81
N ILE A 133 -10.43 -7.29 6.79
CA ILE A 133 -11.20 -7.23 5.57
C ILE A 133 -12.07 -8.49 5.49
N ARG A 134 -13.37 -8.32 5.58
CA ARG A 134 -14.32 -9.43 5.50
C ARG A 134 -14.47 -9.90 4.06
N LYS A 135 -14.28 -11.21 3.82
CA LYS A 135 -14.60 -11.86 2.55
C LYS A 135 -16.12 -12.14 2.42
N PRO A 136 -16.76 -11.91 1.25
CA PRO A 136 -16.20 -11.31 0.05
C PRO A 136 -16.01 -9.80 0.18
N ALA A 137 -14.90 -9.27 -0.31
CA ALA A 137 -14.59 -7.84 -0.28
C ALA A 137 -14.64 -7.22 -1.68
N THR A 138 -15.07 -5.96 -1.76
CA THR A 138 -14.95 -5.21 -3.02
C THR A 138 -13.54 -4.68 -3.22
N ASN A 139 -13.18 -4.37 -4.46
CA ASN A 139 -11.88 -3.77 -4.78
C ASN A 139 -11.68 -2.44 -4.03
N GLU A 140 -12.74 -1.63 -3.90
CA GLU A 140 -12.72 -0.37 -3.19
C GLU A 140 -12.38 -0.56 -1.72
N THR A 141 -13.02 -1.53 -1.06
CA THR A 141 -12.75 -1.86 0.35
C THR A 141 -11.29 -2.29 0.54
N VAL A 142 -10.78 -3.16 -0.34
CA VAL A 142 -9.38 -3.60 -0.27
C VAL A 142 -8.44 -2.41 -0.42
N LEU A 143 -8.66 -1.55 -1.42
CA LEU A 143 -7.80 -0.39 -1.68
C LEU A 143 -7.85 0.64 -0.56
N GLU A 144 -9.02 0.90 0.02
CA GLU A 144 -9.17 1.79 1.17
C GLU A 144 -8.34 1.31 2.36
N LYS A 145 -8.47 0.02 2.71
CA LYS A 145 -7.74 -0.59 3.82
C LYS A 145 -6.24 -0.62 3.57
N VAL A 146 -5.79 -0.96 2.36
CA VAL A 146 -4.37 -0.93 1.99
C VAL A 146 -3.79 0.48 2.08
N ARG A 147 -4.49 1.50 1.59
CA ARG A 147 -4.04 2.91 1.71
C ARG A 147 -3.93 3.34 3.17
N GLY A 148 -4.90 2.97 3.99
CA GLY A 148 -4.86 3.21 5.44
C GLY A 148 -3.66 2.55 6.12
N ALA A 149 -3.37 1.29 5.77
CA ALA A 149 -2.22 0.57 6.29
C ALA A 149 -0.89 1.21 5.85
N VAL A 150 -0.75 1.56 4.58
CA VAL A 150 0.44 2.26 4.06
C VAL A 150 0.64 3.60 4.77
N HIS A 151 -0.42 4.37 4.99
CA HIS A 151 -0.36 5.61 5.74
C HIS A 151 0.12 5.38 7.18
N LEU A 152 -0.40 4.37 7.86
CA LEU A 152 0.04 3.98 9.21
C LEU A 152 1.52 3.59 9.23
N PHE A 153 2.00 2.83 8.23
CA PHE A 153 3.40 2.49 8.07
C PHE A 153 4.29 3.73 7.97
N GLU A 154 3.90 4.71 7.15
CA GLU A 154 4.66 5.96 6.98
C GLU A 154 4.68 6.79 8.28
N LEU A 155 3.57 6.85 9.02
CA LEU A 155 3.52 7.52 10.32
C LEU A 155 4.48 6.85 11.33
N ARG A 156 4.49 5.52 11.41
CA ARG A 156 5.40 4.77 12.28
C ARG A 156 6.86 5.02 11.93
N LYS A 157 7.18 5.03 10.63
CA LYS A 157 8.52 5.28 10.09
C LYS A 157 9.00 6.71 10.40
N ALA A 158 8.13 7.71 10.26
CA ALA A 158 8.42 9.10 10.60
C ALA A 158 8.69 9.29 12.10
N GLY A 159 7.88 8.67 12.96
CA GLY A 159 8.03 8.72 14.42
C GLY A 159 9.35 8.12 14.91
N ARG A 160 9.85 7.06 14.24
CA ARG A 160 11.14 6.45 14.58
C ARG A 160 12.32 7.35 14.21
N ARG A 161 12.29 7.98 13.02
CA ARG A 161 13.33 8.92 12.59
C ARG A 161 13.48 10.13 13.52
N SER A 162 12.39 10.55 14.16
CA SER A 162 12.41 11.67 15.11
C SER A 162 13.08 11.31 16.44
N LYS A 163 13.03 10.04 16.86
CA LYS A 163 13.66 9.58 18.11
C LYS A 163 15.15 9.29 17.96
N ASP A 164 15.62 9.01 16.75
CA ASP A 164 17.02 8.68 16.46
C ASP A 164 17.87 9.92 16.12
N ARG A 165 17.32 11.14 16.20
CA ARG A 165 18.13 12.37 16.10
C ARG A 165 18.86 12.62 17.41
N PRO A 166 20.21 12.65 17.41
CA PRO A 166 20.94 13.02 18.61
C PRO A 166 20.57 14.47 18.98
N SER A 167 20.23 14.67 20.26
CA SER A 167 20.08 16.02 20.82
C SER A 167 21.45 16.70 20.74
N THR A 168 21.57 17.72 19.92
CA THR A 168 22.70 18.65 19.89
C THR A 168 22.57 19.66 21.03
#